data_03e7632d3ca349e2d9ab913a5aa6e7ba
#
_entry.id   03e7632d3ca349e2d9ab913a5aa6e7ba
#
_cell.length_a   1.000
_cell.length_b   1.000
_cell.length_c   1.000
_cell.angle_alpha   90.00
_cell.angle_beta   90.00
_cell.angle_gamma   90.00
#
_symmetry.space_group_name_H-M   'P 1'
#
loop_
_entity.id
_entity.type
_entity.pdbx_description
1 polymer ?
#
loop_
_entity_poly.entity_id
_entity_poly.type
_entity_poly.pdbx_seq_one_letter_code
_entity_poly.pdbx_strand_id
1 'polypeptide(L)'
;MAEVGETLQIFPLKIARNLAQLSFFGISNRPGVTRPLFDLLERQGVAVKLVLEECRAQSTSDLVLCIARDALVRLRSELPDLRARLQPRDVVIREGVALIRILGPHFDIRPGTSGMLFTALTLAGVRVYSNATTITSSTCVIPDEQVEAAERAIGRTFAMPGKKG
;
A
#
# COMPACT_ATOMS: atom_id res chain seq x y z
N MET A 1 -25.79 22.21 -12.63
CA MET A 1 -25.90 22.35 -11.17
C MET A 1 -25.46 21.01 -10.57
N ALA A 2 -24.26 20.97 -9.99
CA ALA A 2 -23.81 19.75 -9.28
C ALA A 2 -24.66 19.62 -8.01
N GLU A 3 -25.37 18.51 -7.87
CA GLU A 3 -26.04 18.15 -6.63
C GLU A 3 -25.03 18.23 -5.48
N VAL A 4 -25.41 18.94 -4.42
CA VAL A 4 -24.65 19.00 -3.16
C VAL A 4 -24.53 17.58 -2.65
N GLY A 5 -23.34 17.01 -2.82
CA GLY A 5 -23.10 15.58 -2.82
C GLY A 5 -23.36 14.96 -1.47
N GLU A 6 -24.16 13.95 -1.49
CA GLU A 6 -24.26 12.93 -0.45
C GLU A 6 -22.86 12.47 -0.04
N THR A 7 -22.47 12.76 1.21
CA THR A 7 -21.14 12.39 1.70
C THR A 7 -21.03 10.89 1.69
N LEU A 8 -20.06 10.36 0.92
CA LEU A 8 -19.90 8.93 0.74
C LEU A 8 -19.57 8.27 2.09
N GLN A 9 -20.39 7.31 2.49
CA GLN A 9 -20.11 6.53 3.71
C GLN A 9 -19.01 5.52 3.44
N ILE A 10 -18.01 5.51 4.32
CA ILE A 10 -16.97 4.48 4.37
C ILE A 10 -17.01 3.78 5.74
N PHE A 11 -16.51 2.54 5.79
CA PHE A 11 -16.29 1.86 7.07
C PHE A 11 -15.12 2.52 7.83
N PRO A 12 -14.96 2.24 9.14
CA PRO A 12 -13.83 2.76 9.91
C PRO A 12 -12.49 2.45 9.21
N LEU A 13 -11.59 3.43 9.23
CA LEU A 13 -10.25 3.27 8.69
C LEU A 13 -9.52 2.14 9.41
N LYS A 14 -8.80 1.33 8.64
CA LYS A 14 -7.84 0.38 9.19
C LYS A 14 -6.44 0.91 8.94
N ILE A 15 -5.69 1.12 10.01
CA ILE A 15 -4.33 1.66 9.98
C ILE A 15 -3.38 0.60 10.52
N ALA A 16 -2.30 0.34 9.79
CA ALA A 16 -1.18 -0.45 10.26
C ALA A 16 0.08 0.43 10.20
N ARG A 17 0.72 0.61 11.33
CA ARG A 17 1.90 1.47 11.51
C ARG A 17 3.17 0.64 11.70
N ASN A 18 4.30 1.35 11.74
CA ASN A 18 5.61 0.75 11.98
C ASN A 18 5.96 -0.35 10.98
N LEU A 19 5.78 -0.04 9.71
CA LEU A 19 6.03 -0.94 8.61
C LEU A 19 7.29 -0.55 7.83
N ALA A 20 7.75 -1.48 7.01
CA ALA A 20 8.75 -1.26 5.97
C ALA A 20 8.17 -1.68 4.61
N GLN A 21 8.43 -0.88 3.58
CA GLN A 21 8.13 -1.17 2.19
C GLN A 21 9.41 -1.64 1.50
N LEU A 22 9.35 -2.78 0.85
CA LEU A 22 10.39 -3.31 -0.01
C LEU A 22 9.88 -3.27 -1.44
N SER A 23 10.66 -2.68 -2.34
CA SER A 23 10.32 -2.57 -3.76
C SER A 23 11.45 -3.15 -4.59
N PHE A 24 11.14 -4.15 -5.40
CA PHE A 24 12.05 -4.80 -6.35
C PHE A 24 11.59 -4.43 -7.76
N PHE A 25 12.40 -3.66 -8.48
CA PHE A 25 12.07 -3.16 -9.79
C PHE A 25 12.77 -3.95 -10.89
N GLY A 26 12.04 -4.23 -11.97
CA GLY A 26 12.59 -4.87 -13.16
C GLY A 26 13.08 -6.29 -12.94
N ILE A 27 12.39 -7.09 -12.10
CA ILE A 27 12.61 -8.53 -12.00
C ILE A 27 12.07 -9.22 -13.25
N SER A 28 12.65 -10.37 -13.62
CA SER A 28 12.15 -11.16 -14.76
C SER A 28 10.72 -11.63 -14.51
N ASN A 29 9.83 -11.45 -15.49
CA ASN A 29 8.43 -11.93 -15.41
C ASN A 29 8.32 -13.39 -15.88
N ARG A 30 9.13 -14.29 -15.29
CA ARG A 30 9.03 -15.73 -15.53
C ARG A 30 8.25 -16.39 -14.39
N PRO A 31 7.41 -17.40 -14.67
CA PRO A 31 6.72 -18.14 -13.62
C PRO A 31 7.69 -18.62 -12.53
N GLY A 32 7.34 -18.37 -11.27
CA GLY A 32 8.13 -18.81 -10.11
C GLY A 32 9.32 -17.93 -9.74
N VAL A 33 9.60 -16.84 -10.44
CA VAL A 33 10.74 -15.96 -10.14
C VAL A 33 10.67 -15.35 -8.74
N THR A 34 9.47 -15.04 -8.26
CA THR A 34 9.22 -14.44 -6.93
C THR A 34 9.20 -15.48 -5.80
N ARG A 35 9.19 -16.78 -6.13
CA ARG A 35 9.12 -17.85 -5.14
C ARG A 35 10.22 -17.79 -4.06
N PRO A 36 11.51 -17.53 -4.37
CA PRO A 36 12.55 -17.41 -3.34
C PRO A 36 12.24 -16.36 -2.27
N LEU A 37 11.58 -15.27 -2.64
CA LEU A 37 11.14 -14.24 -1.69
C LEU A 37 10.07 -14.78 -0.75
N PHE A 38 9.01 -15.37 -1.29
CA PHE A 38 7.91 -15.88 -0.47
C PHE A 38 8.34 -17.05 0.41
N ASP A 39 9.18 -17.95 -0.09
CA ASP A 39 9.78 -19.03 0.68
C ASP A 39 10.64 -18.48 1.85
N LEU A 40 11.37 -17.38 1.62
CA LEU A 40 12.12 -16.69 2.68
C LEU A 40 11.20 -16.10 3.74
N LEU A 41 10.16 -15.37 3.32
CA LEU A 41 9.19 -14.75 4.23
C LEU A 41 8.50 -15.81 5.10
N GLU A 42 8.11 -16.94 4.51
CA GLU A 42 7.50 -18.06 5.21
C GLU A 42 8.47 -18.67 6.24
N ARG A 43 9.71 -19.00 5.84
CA ARG A 43 10.72 -19.55 6.77
C ARG A 43 11.02 -18.64 7.94
N GLN A 44 10.98 -17.32 7.71
CA GLN A 44 11.24 -16.32 8.75
C GLN A 44 9.98 -15.93 9.54
N GLY A 45 8.83 -16.56 9.26
CA GLY A 45 7.57 -16.26 9.93
C GLY A 45 7.10 -14.81 9.70
N VAL A 46 7.36 -14.25 8.51
CA VAL A 46 7.04 -12.87 8.19
C VAL A 46 5.70 -12.78 7.46
N ALA A 47 4.72 -12.16 8.13
CA ALA A 47 3.44 -11.87 7.52
C ALA A 47 3.52 -10.63 6.62
N VAL A 48 3.09 -10.77 5.37
CA VAL A 48 3.00 -9.67 4.42
C VAL A 48 1.69 -8.90 4.61
N LYS A 49 1.76 -7.58 4.67
CA LYS A 49 0.60 -6.69 4.85
C LYS A 49 0.02 -6.16 3.55
N LEU A 50 0.86 -6.04 2.52
CA LEU A 50 0.50 -5.63 1.17
C LEU A 50 1.45 -6.27 0.19
N VAL A 51 0.93 -6.73 -0.95
CA VAL A 51 1.71 -7.12 -2.12
C VAL A 51 1.11 -6.44 -3.32
N LEU A 52 1.95 -5.83 -4.13
CA LEU A 52 1.62 -5.31 -5.46
C LEU A 52 2.63 -5.86 -6.43
N GLU A 53 2.16 -6.46 -7.50
CA GLU A 53 3.01 -6.88 -8.63
C GLU A 53 2.44 -6.30 -9.90
N GLU A 54 3.28 -5.63 -10.67
CA GLU A 54 2.93 -5.05 -11.96
C GLU A 54 3.83 -5.62 -13.05
N CYS A 55 3.22 -6.33 -13.99
CA CYS A 55 3.93 -6.80 -15.18
C CYS A 55 4.13 -5.63 -16.14
N ARG A 56 5.37 -5.39 -16.53
CA ARG A 56 5.75 -4.37 -17.50
C ARG A 56 5.95 -4.99 -18.89
N ALA A 57 6.01 -4.13 -19.90
CA ALA A 57 6.52 -4.52 -21.21
C ALA A 57 7.94 -5.13 -21.08
N GLN A 58 8.35 -5.99 -22.05
CA GLN A 58 9.68 -6.61 -22.09
C GLN A 58 9.92 -7.71 -21.04
N SER A 59 8.85 -8.42 -20.63
CA SER A 59 8.97 -9.58 -19.72
C SER A 59 9.61 -9.27 -18.36
N THR A 60 9.36 -8.09 -17.83
CA THR A 60 9.78 -7.68 -16.48
C THR A 60 8.58 -7.34 -15.61
N SER A 61 8.75 -7.44 -14.30
CA SER A 61 7.76 -7.03 -13.28
C SER A 61 8.41 -6.14 -12.24
N ASP A 62 7.58 -5.30 -11.64
CA ASP A 62 7.91 -4.62 -10.39
C ASP A 62 7.10 -5.27 -9.27
N LEU A 63 7.76 -5.57 -8.16
CA LEU A 63 7.15 -6.15 -6.98
C LEU A 63 7.34 -5.23 -5.78
N VAL A 64 6.24 -4.86 -5.14
CA VAL A 64 6.23 -4.04 -3.92
C VAL A 64 5.54 -4.82 -2.82
N LEU A 65 6.16 -4.89 -1.66
CA LEU A 65 5.54 -5.49 -0.48
C LEU A 65 5.75 -4.64 0.77
N CYS A 66 4.81 -4.75 1.71
CA CYS A 66 4.92 -4.15 3.04
C CYS A 66 4.92 -5.25 4.10
N ILE A 67 5.86 -5.15 5.02
CA ILE A 67 6.03 -6.04 6.17
C ILE A 67 6.17 -5.20 7.45
N ALA A 68 6.09 -5.83 8.61
CA ALA A 68 6.43 -5.19 9.86
C ALA A 68 7.91 -4.77 9.87
N ARG A 69 8.23 -3.63 10.47
CA ARG A 69 9.60 -3.09 10.47
C ARG A 69 10.61 -4.00 11.20
N ASP A 70 10.19 -4.63 12.28
CA ASP A 70 11.01 -5.60 13.00
C ASP A 70 11.34 -6.85 12.16
N ALA A 71 10.41 -7.27 11.30
CA ALA A 71 10.64 -8.34 10.36
C ALA A 71 11.74 -7.97 9.34
N LEU A 72 11.82 -6.72 8.90
CA LEU A 72 12.91 -6.27 8.03
C LEU A 72 14.28 -6.46 8.67
N VAL A 73 14.40 -6.22 9.98
CA VAL A 73 15.67 -6.42 10.70
C VAL A 73 16.13 -7.88 10.59
N ARG A 74 15.19 -8.84 10.73
CA ARG A 74 15.49 -10.28 10.59
C ARG A 74 15.87 -10.67 9.16
N LEU A 75 15.32 -9.98 8.16
CA LEU A 75 15.58 -10.29 6.75
C LEU A 75 16.88 -9.65 6.21
N ARG A 76 17.47 -8.70 6.91
CA ARG A 76 18.62 -7.92 6.39
C ARG A 76 19.80 -8.77 5.93
N SER A 77 20.12 -9.83 6.66
CA SER A 77 21.20 -10.74 6.31
C SER A 77 20.93 -11.57 5.03
N GLU A 78 19.66 -11.79 4.72
CA GLU A 78 19.22 -12.61 3.58
C GLU A 78 19.00 -11.76 2.30
N LEU A 79 18.92 -10.43 2.44
CA LEU A 79 18.65 -9.54 1.28
C LEU A 79 19.68 -9.64 0.16
N PRO A 80 21.01 -9.78 0.42
CA PRO A 80 21.99 -9.95 -0.66
C PRO A 80 21.76 -11.21 -1.47
N ASP A 81 21.49 -12.36 -0.83
CA ASP A 81 21.19 -13.62 -1.51
C ASP A 81 19.87 -13.53 -2.29
N LEU A 82 18.84 -12.95 -1.67
CA LEU A 82 17.57 -12.72 -2.32
C LEU A 82 17.73 -11.85 -3.58
N ARG A 83 18.53 -10.76 -3.48
CA ARG A 83 18.83 -9.90 -4.63
C ARG A 83 19.55 -10.66 -5.75
N ALA A 84 20.48 -11.53 -5.40
CA ALA A 84 21.18 -12.36 -6.38
C ALA A 84 20.23 -13.34 -7.12
N ARG A 85 19.22 -13.86 -6.42
CA ARG A 85 18.22 -14.77 -7.00
C ARG A 85 17.16 -14.07 -7.84
N LEU A 86 16.65 -12.95 -7.38
CA LEU A 86 15.60 -12.17 -8.07
C LEU A 86 16.18 -11.35 -9.22
N GLN A 87 17.45 -10.97 -9.16
CA GLN A 87 18.15 -10.12 -10.13
C GLN A 87 17.35 -8.86 -10.51
N PRO A 88 16.85 -8.09 -9.53
CA PRO A 88 16.14 -6.86 -9.83
C PRO A 88 17.12 -5.83 -10.40
N ARG A 89 16.62 -4.98 -11.29
CA ARG A 89 17.38 -3.82 -11.76
C ARG A 89 17.68 -2.85 -10.61
N ASP A 90 16.71 -2.67 -9.72
CA ASP A 90 16.84 -1.80 -8.54
C ASP A 90 16.05 -2.34 -7.35
N VAL A 91 16.50 -2.01 -6.14
CA VAL A 91 15.82 -2.34 -4.88
C VAL A 91 15.73 -1.09 -4.02
N VAL A 92 14.52 -0.73 -3.65
CA VAL A 92 14.27 0.40 -2.75
C VAL A 92 13.60 -0.12 -1.48
N ILE A 93 14.18 0.23 -0.33
CA ILE A 93 13.62 -0.07 0.99
C ILE A 93 13.26 1.24 1.67
N ARG A 94 11.99 1.38 2.11
CA ARG A 94 11.51 2.50 2.91
C ARG A 94 11.06 2.00 4.26
N GLU A 95 11.72 2.45 5.31
CA GLU A 95 11.28 2.22 6.68
C GLU A 95 10.38 3.36 7.16
N GLY A 96 9.62 3.15 8.22
CA GLY A 96 8.73 4.17 8.77
C GLY A 96 7.57 4.50 7.84
N VAL A 97 6.99 3.48 7.25
CA VAL A 97 5.76 3.60 6.46
C VAL A 97 4.56 3.03 7.21
N ALA A 98 3.39 3.48 6.84
CA ALA A 98 2.11 2.97 7.33
C ALA A 98 1.19 2.61 6.16
N LEU A 99 0.26 1.70 6.42
CA LEU A 99 -0.86 1.40 5.55
C LEU A 99 -2.12 2.07 6.09
N ILE A 100 -2.79 2.86 5.27
CA ILE A 100 -4.15 3.32 5.52
C ILE A 100 -5.06 2.60 4.54
N ARG A 101 -6.02 1.85 5.07
CA ARG A 101 -7.05 1.17 4.30
C ARG A 101 -8.41 1.77 4.58
N ILE A 102 -9.06 2.20 3.51
CA ILE A 102 -10.45 2.62 3.49
C ILE A 102 -11.26 1.46 2.95
N LEU A 103 -12.32 1.10 3.64
CA LEU A 103 -13.28 0.08 3.21
C LEU A 103 -14.60 0.78 2.86
N GLY A 104 -15.22 0.36 1.76
CA GLY A 104 -16.53 0.90 1.36
C GLY A 104 -17.09 0.13 0.17
N PRO A 105 -18.43 0.09 0.04
CA PRO A 105 -19.08 -0.70 -1.01
C PRO A 105 -19.12 0.00 -2.38
N HIS A 106 -18.40 1.10 -2.59
CA HIS A 106 -18.66 2.01 -3.70
C HIS A 106 -17.42 2.39 -4.53
N PHE A 107 -16.29 1.73 -4.34
CA PHE A 107 -15.06 2.09 -5.08
C PHE A 107 -15.14 1.76 -6.57
N ASP A 108 -15.92 0.76 -6.95
CA ASP A 108 -16.16 0.33 -8.33
C ASP A 108 -17.45 0.87 -8.94
N ILE A 109 -18.48 1.13 -8.11
CA ILE A 109 -19.82 1.49 -8.58
C ILE A 109 -19.93 3.01 -8.81
N ARG A 110 -19.30 3.82 -7.94
CA ARG A 110 -19.40 5.28 -7.99
C ARG A 110 -18.15 5.89 -8.62
N PRO A 111 -18.23 6.40 -9.84
CA PRO A 111 -17.12 7.11 -10.47
C PRO A 111 -16.61 8.25 -9.61
N GLY A 112 -15.29 8.41 -9.53
CA GLY A 112 -14.65 9.50 -8.80
C GLY A 112 -14.29 9.21 -7.34
N THR A 113 -14.74 8.12 -6.73
CA THR A 113 -14.44 7.80 -5.32
C THR A 113 -12.94 7.73 -5.03
N SER A 114 -12.18 7.05 -5.89
CA SER A 114 -10.71 7.04 -5.78
C SER A 114 -10.10 8.42 -5.96
N GLY A 115 -10.62 9.22 -6.90
CA GLY A 115 -10.19 10.60 -7.11
C GLY A 115 -10.40 11.47 -5.87
N MET A 116 -11.52 11.33 -5.17
CA MET A 116 -11.80 12.03 -3.91
C MET A 116 -10.74 11.70 -2.84
N LEU A 117 -10.38 10.42 -2.70
CA LEU A 117 -9.34 9.97 -1.76
C LEU A 117 -7.99 10.62 -2.09
N PHE A 118 -7.54 10.51 -3.34
CA PHE A 118 -6.25 11.09 -3.75
C PHE A 118 -6.22 12.60 -3.65
N THR A 119 -7.32 13.28 -3.99
CA THR A 119 -7.44 14.72 -3.81
C THR A 119 -7.33 15.11 -2.34
N ALA A 120 -8.03 14.42 -1.44
CA ALA A 120 -7.97 14.67 -0.02
C ALA A 120 -6.55 14.52 0.55
N LEU A 121 -5.86 13.44 0.19
CA LEU A 121 -4.49 13.19 0.62
C LEU A 121 -3.52 14.24 0.06
N THR A 122 -3.66 14.60 -1.22
CA THR A 122 -2.83 15.61 -1.88
C THR A 122 -2.98 16.99 -1.24
N LEU A 123 -4.22 17.42 -1.00
CA LEU A 123 -4.49 18.71 -0.34
C LEU A 123 -3.99 18.77 1.11
N ALA A 124 -3.88 17.63 1.76
CA ALA A 124 -3.29 17.51 3.11
C ALA A 124 -1.76 17.38 3.10
N GLY A 125 -1.11 17.42 1.92
CA GLY A 125 0.34 17.24 1.78
C GLY A 125 0.83 15.82 2.10
N VAL A 126 -0.07 14.83 2.07
CA VAL A 126 0.26 13.44 2.35
C VAL A 126 0.87 12.79 1.10
N ARG A 127 2.08 12.26 1.26
CA ARG A 127 2.77 11.51 0.19
C ARG A 127 2.26 10.07 0.14
N VAL A 128 1.84 9.63 -1.04
CA VAL A 128 1.48 8.24 -1.29
C VAL A 128 2.61 7.56 -2.06
N TYR A 129 3.21 6.52 -1.48
CA TYR A 129 4.28 5.75 -2.11
C TYR A 129 3.75 4.67 -3.04
N SER A 130 2.67 4.03 -2.65
CA SER A 130 1.99 2.98 -3.44
C SER A 130 0.53 2.93 -3.02
N ASN A 131 -0.32 2.47 -3.92
CA ASN A 131 -1.71 2.19 -3.56
C ASN A 131 -2.24 0.96 -4.31
N ALA A 132 -3.25 0.35 -3.71
CA ALA A 132 -4.09 -0.67 -4.33
C ALA A 132 -5.55 -0.33 -4.08
N THR A 133 -6.32 -0.20 -5.15
CA THR A 133 -7.77 -0.03 -5.07
C THR A 133 -8.45 -1.25 -5.65
N THR A 134 -9.39 -1.79 -4.90
CA THR A 134 -10.23 -2.93 -5.27
C THR A 134 -11.70 -2.49 -5.26
N ILE A 135 -12.60 -3.43 -5.54
CA ILE A 135 -14.06 -3.21 -5.52
C ILE A 135 -14.51 -2.60 -4.18
N THR A 136 -13.98 -3.09 -3.06
CA THR A 136 -14.46 -2.74 -1.71
C THR A 136 -13.48 -1.97 -0.86
N SER A 137 -12.27 -1.69 -1.35
CA SER A 137 -11.25 -1.03 -0.54
C SER A 137 -10.23 -0.26 -1.36
N SER A 138 -9.67 0.78 -0.76
CA SER A 138 -8.44 1.40 -1.21
C SER A 138 -7.42 1.40 -0.08
N THR A 139 -6.21 0.95 -0.38
CA THR A 139 -5.08 0.86 0.58
C THR A 139 -3.95 1.72 0.06
N CYS A 140 -3.51 2.69 0.85
CA CYS A 140 -2.37 3.56 0.55
C CYS A 140 -1.20 3.27 1.48
N VAL A 141 0.01 3.24 0.93
CA VAL A 141 1.28 3.25 1.68
C VAL A 141 1.73 4.70 1.78
N ILE A 142 1.88 5.21 2.98
CA ILE A 142 2.26 6.59 3.27
C ILE A 142 3.40 6.63 4.31
N PRO A 143 4.12 7.76 4.47
CA PRO A 143 4.99 7.97 5.61
C PRO A 143 4.23 7.80 6.94
N ASP A 144 4.83 7.10 7.91
CA ASP A 144 4.17 6.82 9.20
C ASP A 144 3.87 8.12 9.98
N GLU A 145 4.73 9.13 9.85
CA GLU A 145 4.55 10.46 10.45
C GLU A 145 3.39 11.27 9.85
N GLN A 146 2.87 10.86 8.69
CA GLN A 146 1.75 11.54 8.02
C GLN A 146 0.38 10.88 8.28
N VAL A 147 0.32 9.84 9.11
CA VAL A 147 -0.91 9.09 9.39
C VAL A 147 -2.02 10.01 9.92
N GLU A 148 -1.72 10.85 10.90
CA GLU A 148 -2.73 11.73 11.51
C GLU A 148 -3.26 12.79 10.53
N ALA A 149 -2.41 13.28 9.64
CA ALA A 149 -2.83 14.21 8.58
C ALA A 149 -3.76 13.51 7.57
N ALA A 150 -3.40 12.29 7.19
CA ALA A 150 -4.22 11.47 6.30
C ALA A 150 -5.58 11.12 6.92
N GLU A 151 -5.61 10.71 8.19
CA GLU A 151 -6.86 10.43 8.91
C GLU A 151 -7.80 11.63 8.93
N ARG A 152 -7.27 12.81 9.26
CA ARG A 152 -8.07 14.04 9.26
C ARG A 152 -8.61 14.39 7.88
N ALA A 153 -7.79 14.25 6.84
CA ALA A 153 -8.19 14.54 5.47
C ALA A 153 -9.30 13.60 4.99
N ILE A 154 -9.14 12.31 5.24
CA ILE A 154 -10.14 11.30 4.89
C ILE A 154 -11.44 11.51 5.67
N GLY A 155 -11.34 11.81 6.97
CA GLY A 155 -12.51 12.04 7.82
C GLY A 155 -13.31 13.31 7.51
N ARG A 156 -12.72 14.27 6.77
CA ARG A 156 -13.41 15.45 6.25
C ARG A 156 -14.09 15.17 4.90
N THR A 157 -13.59 14.19 4.17
CA THR A 157 -14.03 13.89 2.80
C THR A 157 -15.10 12.82 2.76
N PHE A 158 -15.02 11.87 3.70
CA PHE A 158 -15.91 10.72 3.78
C PHE A 158 -16.65 10.68 5.11
N ALA A 159 -17.92 10.25 5.09
CA ALA A 159 -18.67 9.99 6.31
C ALA A 159 -18.18 8.67 6.93
N MET A 160 -17.72 8.73 8.18
CA MET A 160 -17.33 7.56 8.96
C MET A 160 -18.42 7.22 10.00
N PRO A 161 -18.83 5.94 10.11
CA PRO A 161 -19.77 5.53 11.15
C PRO A 161 -19.16 5.82 12.54
N GLY A 162 -19.92 6.51 13.40
CA GLY A 162 -19.55 6.72 14.80
C GLY A 162 -18.87 8.05 15.17
N LYS A 163 -18.49 8.90 14.23
CA LYS A 163 -18.18 10.32 14.52
C LYS A 163 -19.42 11.16 14.21
N LYS A 164 -20.34 11.29 15.20
CA LYS A 164 -21.26 12.42 15.22
C LYS A 164 -20.42 13.67 15.45
N GLY A 165 -20.49 14.62 14.49
CA GLY A 165 -19.91 15.95 14.61
C GLY A 165 -20.52 16.73 15.77
#